data_cf5c1225ca15866425d613196a739d92
#
_entry.id   cf5c1225ca15866425d613196a739d92
#
_cell.length_a   1.000
_cell.length_b   1.000
_cell.length_c   1.000
_cell.angle_alpha   90.00
_cell.angle_beta   90.00
_cell.angle_gamma   90.00
#
_symmetry.space_group_name_H-M   'P 1'
#
loop_
_entity.id
_entity.type
_entity.pdbx_description
1 polymer ?
#
loop_
_entity_poly.entity_id
_entity_poly.type
_entity_poly.pdbx_seq_one_letter_code
_entity_poly.pdbx_strand_id
1 'polypeptide(L)'
;MIPELSLKDGRVKKYRRIGGVLLTIFFVLFGSLFFYSGNEKDKGVVIGEDIEQGQNVVQLVEANYYEDQELLQIGVYFKVNKIDPLDPIQPVVQKTKNTLSKLDVTVEKITDDYYQLFVKSVKKDRDFVLAVMYTKSEQKSLISGSEFFPVSVKKANHQKKFQPKTEEAYLKTLYVFLEKEAQKEAKKSEATIRKARQDIKILEAANQEMKEHLSLKTSEQRTTDEGKISQNQSKIRSLTQSIEEEQKRIEEQEKMMVQYQKLAKKLKEK
;
A
#
# COMPACT_ATOMS: atom_id res chain seq x y z
N MET A 1 25.09 -66.25 -24.79
CA MET A 1 24.42 -65.01 -25.20
C MET A 1 23.47 -64.60 -24.09
N ILE A 2 23.86 -63.65 -23.31
CA ILE A 2 23.05 -63.11 -22.21
C ILE A 2 22.36 -61.85 -22.76
N PRO A 3 21.03 -61.71 -22.72
CA PRO A 3 20.39 -60.47 -23.19
C PRO A 3 20.69 -59.33 -22.25
N GLU A 4 21.37 -58.29 -22.78
CA GLU A 4 21.55 -57.04 -22.04
C GLU A 4 20.17 -56.36 -21.82
N LEU A 5 19.88 -56.25 -20.55
CA LEU A 5 18.61 -55.72 -20.03
C LEU A 5 18.39 -54.28 -20.41
N SER A 6 17.28 -54.00 -21.10
CA SER A 6 16.73 -52.68 -21.46
C SER A 6 16.31 -51.81 -20.30
N LEU A 7 16.78 -52.02 -19.09
CA LEU A 7 16.51 -51.25 -17.86
C LEU A 7 17.09 -49.83 -17.88
N LYS A 8 18.07 -49.55 -18.73
CA LYS A 8 18.67 -48.21 -18.87
C LYS A 8 17.72 -47.22 -19.54
N ASP A 9 16.97 -47.62 -20.57
CA ASP A 9 16.11 -46.73 -21.37
C ASP A 9 14.88 -46.23 -20.59
N GLY A 10 14.29 -47.04 -19.74
CA GLY A 10 13.12 -46.68 -18.94
C GLY A 10 13.45 -45.62 -17.87
N ARG A 11 14.61 -45.72 -17.23
CA ARG A 11 15.09 -44.76 -16.23
C ARG A 11 15.47 -43.43 -16.88
N VAL A 12 16.18 -43.45 -18.00
CA VAL A 12 16.56 -42.25 -18.78
C VAL A 12 15.33 -41.48 -19.27
N LYS A 13 14.30 -42.17 -19.79
CA LYS A 13 13.02 -41.53 -20.18
C LYS A 13 12.30 -40.90 -19.00
N LYS A 14 12.31 -41.54 -17.82
CA LYS A 14 11.69 -41.01 -16.60
C LYS A 14 12.41 -39.77 -16.09
N TYR A 15 13.74 -39.77 -16.06
CA TYR A 15 14.54 -38.61 -15.67
C TYR A 15 14.42 -37.46 -16.67
N ARG A 16 14.35 -37.74 -17.98
CA ARG A 16 14.08 -36.72 -19.01
C ARG A 16 12.71 -36.06 -18.83
N ARG A 17 11.66 -36.79 -18.46
CA ARG A 17 10.32 -36.24 -18.18
C ARG A 17 10.34 -35.39 -16.90
N ILE A 18 10.96 -35.85 -15.82
CA ILE A 18 11.10 -35.09 -14.58
C ILE A 18 11.94 -33.84 -14.79
N GLY A 19 13.07 -33.95 -15.50
CA GLY A 19 13.89 -32.79 -15.87
C GLY A 19 13.13 -31.75 -16.73
N GLY A 20 12.32 -32.23 -17.70
CA GLY A 20 11.45 -31.36 -18.51
C GLY A 20 10.40 -30.62 -17.65
N VAL A 21 9.75 -31.30 -16.72
CA VAL A 21 8.76 -30.67 -15.81
C VAL A 21 9.43 -29.65 -14.90
N LEU A 22 10.60 -29.98 -14.32
CA LEU A 22 11.35 -29.05 -13.46
C LEU A 22 11.82 -27.82 -14.26
N LEU A 23 12.26 -28.02 -15.49
CA LEU A 23 12.71 -26.95 -16.37
C LEU A 23 11.53 -26.03 -16.78
N THR A 24 10.35 -26.60 -17.01
CA THR A 24 9.12 -25.83 -17.29
C THR A 24 8.70 -25.01 -16.07
N ILE A 25 8.72 -25.61 -14.86
CA ILE A 25 8.42 -24.92 -13.59
C ILE A 25 9.44 -23.77 -13.37
N PHE A 26 10.73 -24.04 -13.65
CA PHE A 26 11.77 -23.01 -13.53
C PHE A 26 11.54 -21.86 -14.53
N PHE A 27 11.18 -22.15 -15.77
CA PHE A 27 10.87 -21.10 -16.77
C PHE A 27 9.60 -20.33 -16.43
N VAL A 28 8.58 -20.97 -15.85
CA VAL A 28 7.36 -20.28 -15.41
C VAL A 28 7.66 -19.39 -14.20
N LEU A 29 8.44 -19.86 -13.23
CA LEU A 29 8.85 -19.05 -12.06
C LEU A 29 9.80 -17.91 -12.44
N PHE A 30 10.81 -18.17 -13.26
CA PHE A 30 11.73 -17.13 -13.76
C PHE A 30 11.04 -16.18 -14.74
N GLY A 31 10.21 -16.69 -15.63
CA GLY A 31 9.41 -15.88 -16.55
C GLY A 31 8.47 -14.95 -15.79
N SER A 32 7.80 -15.44 -14.75
CA SER A 32 6.92 -14.60 -13.91
C SER A 32 7.68 -13.46 -13.22
N LEU A 33 8.93 -13.69 -12.80
CA LEU A 33 9.79 -12.64 -12.21
C LEU A 33 10.12 -11.55 -13.24
N PHE A 34 10.36 -11.91 -14.52
CA PHE A 34 10.60 -10.95 -15.59
C PHE A 34 9.34 -10.16 -15.97
N PHE A 35 8.18 -10.81 -15.98
CA PHE A 35 6.90 -10.13 -16.25
C PHE A 35 6.47 -9.25 -15.05
N TYR A 36 6.78 -9.64 -13.81
CA TYR A 36 6.45 -8.85 -12.63
C TYR A 36 7.36 -7.61 -12.48
N SER A 37 8.66 -7.73 -12.81
CA SER A 37 9.61 -6.61 -12.69
C SER A 37 9.47 -5.54 -13.79
N GLY A 38 8.82 -5.85 -14.91
CA GLY A 38 8.64 -4.92 -16.05
C GLY A 38 7.51 -3.90 -15.86
N ASN A 39 6.49 -4.22 -15.07
CA ASN A 39 5.29 -3.38 -14.93
C ASN A 39 5.30 -2.41 -13.73
N GLU A 40 6.25 -2.52 -12.79
CA GLU A 40 6.34 -1.60 -11.65
C GLU A 40 7.12 -0.30 -11.95
N LYS A 41 7.90 -0.27 -13.04
CA LYS A 41 8.78 0.88 -13.34
C LYS A 41 8.04 2.15 -13.78
N ASP A 42 6.78 2.06 -14.19
CA ASP A 42 5.99 3.19 -14.73
C ASP A 42 4.81 3.64 -13.86
N LYS A 43 4.66 3.08 -12.66
CA LYS A 43 3.59 3.48 -11.76
C LYS A 43 4.12 4.50 -10.75
N GLY A 44 3.96 5.79 -11.07
CA GLY A 44 4.11 6.82 -10.04
C GLY A 44 3.20 6.53 -8.86
N VAL A 45 3.60 6.97 -7.67
CA VAL A 45 2.84 6.85 -6.42
C VAL A 45 1.39 7.30 -6.62
N VAL A 46 0.47 6.56 -6.07
CA VAL A 46 -0.97 6.86 -6.11
C VAL A 46 -1.33 7.78 -4.94
N ILE A 47 -2.25 8.71 -5.17
CA ILE A 47 -2.80 9.57 -4.11
C ILE A 47 -3.37 8.68 -2.99
N GLY A 48 -2.96 8.95 -1.73
CA GLY A 48 -3.36 8.18 -0.55
C GLY A 48 -2.60 6.86 -0.34
N GLU A 49 -1.56 6.58 -1.12
CA GLU A 49 -0.66 5.45 -0.86
C GLU A 49 0.34 5.81 0.24
N ASP A 50 0.53 4.89 1.20
CA ASP A 50 1.52 5.06 2.26
C ASP A 50 2.92 4.84 1.69
N ILE A 51 3.79 5.84 1.87
CA ILE A 51 5.18 5.84 1.41
C ILE A 51 6.08 5.91 2.64
N GLU A 52 6.88 4.89 2.85
CA GLU A 52 7.87 4.89 3.93
C GLU A 52 9.04 5.81 3.57
N GLN A 53 9.36 6.73 4.46
CA GLN A 53 10.46 7.71 4.33
C GLN A 53 11.25 7.72 5.65
N GLY A 54 12.24 6.84 5.77
CA GLY A 54 12.97 6.64 7.01
C GLY A 54 12.05 6.23 8.16
N GLN A 55 11.91 7.08 9.18
CA GLN A 55 10.99 6.85 10.31
C GLN A 55 9.59 7.45 10.09
N ASN A 56 9.38 8.13 8.98
CA ASN A 56 8.15 8.81 8.65
C ASN A 56 7.33 8.01 7.64
N VAL A 57 6.02 8.18 7.67
CA VAL A 57 5.11 7.68 6.64
C VAL A 57 4.43 8.89 6.01
N VAL A 58 4.61 9.06 4.71
CA VAL A 58 4.04 10.16 3.95
C VAL A 58 2.99 9.67 2.97
N GLN A 59 2.04 10.53 2.63
CA GLN A 59 1.03 10.28 1.61
C GLN A 59 1.00 11.44 0.61
N LEU A 60 0.81 11.10 -0.65
CA LEU A 60 0.53 12.09 -1.69
C LEU A 60 -0.94 12.50 -1.58
N VAL A 61 -1.20 13.78 -1.32
CA VAL A 61 -2.57 14.34 -1.19
C VAL A 61 -3.11 14.80 -2.53
N GLU A 62 -2.29 15.52 -3.29
CA GLU A 62 -2.61 16.02 -4.63
C GLU A 62 -1.36 16.12 -5.49
N ALA A 63 -1.55 16.02 -6.80
CA ALA A 63 -0.55 16.36 -7.81
C ALA A 63 -1.24 17.11 -8.94
N ASN A 64 -0.88 18.39 -9.15
CA ASN A 64 -1.42 19.24 -10.19
C ASN A 64 -0.28 19.72 -11.09
N TYR A 65 -0.46 19.62 -12.41
CA TYR A 65 0.50 20.10 -13.38
C TYR A 65 -0.09 21.29 -14.16
N TYR A 66 0.63 22.41 -14.17
CA TYR A 66 0.23 23.66 -14.81
C TYR A 66 1.06 23.88 -16.06
N GLU A 67 0.42 23.75 -17.22
CA GLU A 67 1.07 23.71 -18.53
C GLU A 67 1.78 25.02 -18.88
N ASP A 68 1.14 26.17 -18.66
CA ASP A 68 1.69 27.48 -19.03
C ASP A 68 2.96 27.88 -18.26
N GLN A 69 3.13 27.32 -17.06
CA GLN A 69 4.28 27.60 -16.18
C GLN A 69 5.27 26.46 -16.08
N GLU A 70 5.04 25.33 -16.75
CA GLU A 70 5.81 24.09 -16.55
C GLU A 70 6.00 23.77 -15.05
N LEU A 71 4.93 23.96 -14.27
CA LEU A 71 4.93 23.87 -12.82
C LEU A 71 4.19 22.60 -12.35
N LEU A 72 4.85 21.80 -11.54
CA LEU A 72 4.22 20.66 -10.85
C LEU A 72 4.05 21.02 -9.37
N GLN A 73 2.80 21.04 -8.92
CA GLN A 73 2.43 21.17 -7.51
C GLN A 73 2.18 19.80 -6.91
N ILE A 74 2.77 19.54 -5.75
CA ILE A 74 2.66 18.25 -5.05
C ILE A 74 2.29 18.56 -3.59
N GLY A 75 1.13 18.06 -3.15
CA GLY A 75 0.72 18.10 -1.75
C GLY A 75 1.17 16.82 -1.04
N VAL A 76 1.94 16.94 0.04
CA VAL A 76 2.49 15.83 0.83
C VAL A 76 2.04 15.95 2.28
N TYR A 77 1.39 14.89 2.77
CA TYR A 77 0.94 14.76 4.15
C TYR A 77 1.75 13.70 4.90
N PHE A 78 2.20 14.02 6.10
CA PHE A 78 2.88 13.10 7.01
C PHE A 78 1.87 12.40 7.91
N LYS A 79 1.50 11.18 7.58
CA LYS A 79 0.60 10.34 8.37
C LYS A 79 1.21 9.94 9.71
N VAL A 80 2.52 9.67 9.71
CA VAL A 80 3.34 9.46 10.91
C VAL A 80 4.50 10.43 10.82
N ASN A 81 4.58 11.34 11.78
CA ASN A 81 5.62 12.35 11.85
C ASN A 81 6.43 12.15 13.13
N LYS A 82 7.68 11.72 12.97
CA LYS A 82 8.67 11.57 14.04
C LYS A 82 9.81 12.57 13.90
N ILE A 83 9.55 13.71 13.27
CA ILE A 83 10.54 14.73 13.00
C ILE A 83 10.73 15.59 14.23
N ASP A 84 11.97 15.83 14.58
CA ASP A 84 12.33 16.82 15.60
C ASP A 84 11.97 18.22 15.09
N PRO A 85 11.23 19.04 15.85
CA PRO A 85 10.94 20.42 15.49
C PRO A 85 12.20 21.29 15.24
N LEU A 86 13.32 20.90 15.83
CA LEU A 86 14.63 21.57 15.64
C LEU A 86 15.33 21.12 14.35
N ASP A 87 14.85 20.08 13.69
CA ASP A 87 15.41 19.55 12.45
C ASP A 87 14.33 19.53 11.34
N PRO A 88 14.03 20.69 10.73
CA PRO A 88 12.91 20.83 9.81
C PRO A 88 13.08 20.01 8.53
N ILE A 89 11.95 19.60 7.98
CA ILE A 89 11.89 18.86 6.72
C ILE A 89 12.45 19.71 5.58
N GLN A 90 13.30 19.07 4.77
CA GLN A 90 13.83 19.63 3.54
C GLN A 90 13.48 18.69 2.37
N PRO A 91 12.59 19.09 1.46
CA PRO A 91 12.31 18.28 0.29
C PRO A 91 13.40 18.42 -0.76
N VAL A 92 13.68 17.32 -1.43
CA VAL A 92 14.47 17.32 -2.66
C VAL A 92 13.65 16.67 -3.75
N VAL A 93 13.63 17.31 -4.92
CA VAL A 93 13.03 16.74 -6.12
C VAL A 93 14.08 16.66 -7.21
N GLN A 94 14.17 15.49 -7.86
CA GLN A 94 15.15 15.19 -8.89
C GLN A 94 14.48 14.74 -10.18
N LYS A 95 15.20 14.89 -11.29
CA LYS A 95 14.74 14.44 -12.61
C LYS A 95 14.78 12.92 -12.74
N THR A 96 15.81 12.26 -12.23
CA THR A 96 16.03 10.81 -12.30
C THR A 96 16.88 10.33 -11.13
N LYS A 97 16.88 9.03 -10.85
CA LYS A 97 17.71 8.43 -9.78
C LYS A 97 19.23 8.63 -9.98
N ASN A 98 19.67 8.78 -11.22
CA ASN A 98 21.09 8.78 -11.57
C ASN A 98 21.67 10.18 -11.80
N THR A 99 20.89 11.25 -11.68
CA THR A 99 21.37 12.61 -11.92
C THR A 99 21.24 13.46 -10.68
N LEU A 100 22.35 14.05 -10.27
CA LEU A 100 22.42 15.12 -9.27
C LEU A 100 21.68 16.41 -9.71
N SER A 101 20.96 16.39 -10.84
CA SER A 101 20.20 17.54 -11.33
C SER A 101 18.94 17.71 -10.48
N LYS A 102 19.09 18.43 -9.39
CA LYS A 102 17.99 18.91 -8.57
C LYS A 102 17.10 19.84 -9.42
N LEU A 103 15.80 19.73 -9.22
CA LEU A 103 14.84 20.70 -9.75
C LEU A 103 14.70 21.86 -8.76
N ASP A 104 14.33 23.02 -9.27
CA ASP A 104 14.00 24.17 -8.42
C ASP A 104 12.65 23.91 -7.75
N VAL A 105 12.67 23.86 -6.41
CA VAL A 105 11.50 23.54 -5.58
C VAL A 105 11.29 24.65 -4.58
N THR A 106 10.10 25.24 -4.62
CA THR A 106 9.62 26.11 -3.54
C THR A 106 8.75 25.29 -2.61
N VAL A 107 8.95 25.41 -1.31
CA VAL A 107 8.20 24.68 -0.28
C VAL A 107 7.35 25.65 0.50
N GLU A 108 6.08 25.33 0.61
CA GLU A 108 5.15 26.04 1.48
C GLU A 108 4.67 25.06 2.56
N LYS A 109 4.97 25.39 3.82
CA LYS A 109 4.49 24.63 4.98
C LYS A 109 3.10 25.14 5.34
N ILE A 110 2.10 24.27 5.18
CA ILE A 110 0.70 24.59 5.50
C ILE A 110 0.41 24.27 6.97
N THR A 111 0.86 23.08 7.43
CA THR A 111 0.83 22.68 8.85
C THR A 111 2.14 21.96 9.19
N ASP A 112 2.29 21.48 10.43
CA ASP A 112 3.47 20.70 10.84
C ASP A 112 3.59 19.39 10.09
N ASP A 113 2.47 18.87 9.55
CA ASP A 113 2.37 17.59 8.87
C ASP A 113 1.92 17.70 7.40
N TYR A 114 1.67 18.92 6.87
CA TYR A 114 1.24 19.10 5.48
C TYR A 114 2.04 20.18 4.76
N TYR A 115 2.60 19.81 3.62
CA TYR A 115 3.48 20.66 2.81
C TYR A 115 3.02 20.69 1.36
N GLN A 116 3.17 21.86 0.73
CA GLN A 116 3.04 22.06 -0.71
C GLN A 116 4.40 22.24 -1.34
N LEU A 117 4.72 21.44 -2.35
CA LEU A 117 5.94 21.52 -3.14
C LEU A 117 5.60 22.08 -4.52
N PHE A 118 6.24 23.17 -4.90
CA PHE A 118 6.12 23.77 -6.23
C PHE A 118 7.40 23.52 -7.01
N VAL A 119 7.37 22.57 -7.92
CA VAL A 119 8.52 22.13 -8.73
C VAL A 119 8.46 22.82 -10.08
N LYS A 120 9.44 23.67 -10.37
CA LYS A 120 9.52 24.45 -11.61
C LYS A 120 10.26 23.71 -12.73
N SER A 121 10.03 24.14 -13.96
CA SER A 121 10.69 23.61 -15.17
C SER A 121 10.49 22.12 -15.38
N VAL A 122 9.29 21.63 -15.02
CA VAL A 122 8.86 20.25 -15.27
C VAL A 122 8.18 20.19 -16.63
N LYS A 123 8.80 19.51 -17.60
CA LYS A 123 8.24 19.37 -18.95
C LYS A 123 7.04 18.40 -18.94
N LYS A 124 6.04 18.70 -19.75
CA LYS A 124 4.79 17.90 -19.90
C LYS A 124 5.03 16.46 -20.35
N ASP A 125 6.04 16.24 -21.19
CA ASP A 125 6.42 14.93 -21.72
C ASP A 125 7.17 14.05 -20.73
N ARG A 126 7.51 14.58 -19.54
CA ARG A 126 8.16 13.84 -18.50
C ARG A 126 7.20 12.82 -17.86
N ASP A 127 7.67 11.60 -17.68
CA ASP A 127 6.85 10.55 -17.08
C ASP A 127 6.66 10.78 -15.58
N PHE A 128 7.75 11.12 -14.85
CA PHE A 128 7.73 11.36 -13.41
C PHE A 128 8.88 12.26 -12.95
N VAL A 129 8.73 12.82 -11.76
CA VAL A 129 9.79 13.39 -10.93
C VAL A 129 9.98 12.51 -9.71
N LEU A 130 11.19 12.49 -9.15
CA LEU A 130 11.52 11.75 -7.94
C LEU A 130 11.57 12.74 -6.77
N ALA A 131 10.71 12.54 -5.79
CA ALA A 131 10.66 13.34 -4.59
C ALA A 131 11.16 12.56 -3.38
N VAL A 132 11.74 13.24 -2.43
CA VAL A 132 12.09 12.73 -1.10
C VAL A 132 11.93 13.83 -0.09
N MET A 133 11.41 13.50 1.08
CA MET A 133 11.27 14.38 2.22
C MET A 133 12.27 13.90 3.28
N TYR A 134 13.19 14.74 3.72
CA TYR A 134 14.19 14.40 4.72
C TYR A 134 14.43 15.54 5.69
N THR A 135 14.99 15.23 6.84
CA THR A 135 15.49 16.23 7.76
C THR A 135 16.95 16.57 7.45
N LYS A 136 17.42 17.72 7.94
CA LYS A 136 18.80 18.14 7.71
C LYS A 136 19.82 17.13 8.24
N SER A 137 19.52 16.46 9.34
CA SER A 137 20.38 15.43 9.92
C SER A 137 20.44 14.15 9.06
N GLU A 138 19.34 13.81 8.38
CA GLU A 138 19.24 12.64 7.50
C GLU A 138 19.93 12.86 6.14
N GLN A 139 20.19 14.10 5.75
CA GLN A 139 20.77 14.43 4.45
C GLN A 139 22.06 13.66 4.13
N LYS A 140 22.86 13.32 5.13
CA LYS A 140 24.12 12.58 4.95
C LYS A 140 23.91 11.10 4.58
N SER A 141 22.80 10.49 4.99
CA SER A 141 22.47 9.08 4.72
C SER A 141 21.73 8.88 3.41
N LEU A 142 21.06 9.88 2.88
CA LEU A 142 20.21 9.82 1.69
C LEU A 142 20.94 9.73 0.34
N ILE A 143 22.27 9.78 0.34
CA ILE A 143 23.10 9.69 -0.89
C ILE A 143 22.90 8.32 -1.60
N SER A 144 22.33 7.34 -0.94
CA SER A 144 22.11 5.97 -1.50
C SER A 144 20.90 5.82 -2.44
N GLY A 145 20.08 6.84 -2.63
CA GLY A 145 19.04 6.88 -3.69
C GLY A 145 17.85 5.94 -3.52
N SER A 146 17.71 5.23 -2.39
CA SER A 146 16.68 4.22 -2.17
C SER A 146 15.32 4.77 -1.69
N GLU A 147 15.27 6.01 -1.22
CA GLU A 147 14.10 6.57 -0.54
C GLU A 147 13.27 7.56 -1.38
N PHE A 148 13.66 7.76 -2.64
CA PHE A 148 12.89 8.61 -3.54
C PHE A 148 11.61 7.92 -4.01
N PHE A 149 10.49 8.62 -3.93
CA PHE A 149 9.23 8.16 -4.51
C PHE A 149 8.90 8.88 -5.82
N PRO A 150 8.42 8.15 -6.84
CA PRO A 150 8.09 8.72 -8.14
C PRO A 150 6.73 9.40 -8.11
N VAL A 151 6.66 10.69 -8.45
CA VAL A 151 5.41 11.42 -8.68
C VAL A 151 5.18 11.53 -10.19
N SER A 152 4.10 10.91 -10.69
CA SER A 152 3.81 10.89 -12.11
C SER A 152 3.28 12.24 -12.59
N VAL A 153 3.98 12.86 -13.54
CA VAL A 153 3.51 14.08 -14.21
C VAL A 153 2.32 13.79 -15.10
N LYS A 154 2.32 12.66 -15.81
CA LYS A 154 1.22 12.24 -16.70
C LYS A 154 -0.09 11.96 -15.96
N LYS A 155 -0.01 11.49 -14.71
CA LYS A 155 -1.19 11.20 -13.87
C LYS A 155 -1.61 12.39 -13.01
N ALA A 156 -0.82 13.45 -12.97
CA ALA A 156 -1.19 14.68 -12.29
C ALA A 156 -2.46 15.27 -12.92
N ASN A 157 -3.21 16.04 -12.15
CA ASN A 157 -4.35 16.78 -12.67
C ASN A 157 -3.85 17.96 -13.52
N HIS A 158 -4.05 17.89 -14.83
CA HIS A 158 -3.57 18.89 -15.77
C HIS A 158 -4.46 20.12 -15.81
N GLN A 159 -3.86 21.28 -15.62
CA GLN A 159 -4.49 22.59 -15.68
C GLN A 159 -3.66 23.54 -16.56
N LYS A 160 -4.32 24.51 -17.20
CA LYS A 160 -3.60 25.48 -18.04
C LYS A 160 -2.71 26.40 -17.23
N LYS A 161 -3.28 27.06 -16.21
CA LYS A 161 -2.63 28.12 -15.47
C LYS A 161 -2.70 27.91 -13.97
N PHE A 162 -1.59 28.12 -13.30
CA PHE A 162 -1.51 28.15 -11.84
C PHE A 162 -2.18 29.42 -11.31
N GLN A 163 -3.03 29.24 -10.31
CA GLN A 163 -3.56 30.31 -9.49
C GLN A 163 -3.18 30.03 -8.03
N PRO A 164 -2.46 30.97 -7.38
CA PRO A 164 -2.13 30.83 -5.97
C PRO A 164 -3.40 30.60 -5.14
N LYS A 165 -3.37 29.60 -4.28
CA LYS A 165 -4.44 29.31 -3.34
C LYS A 165 -4.07 29.90 -1.98
N THR A 166 -5.08 30.20 -1.17
CA THR A 166 -4.87 30.56 0.23
C THR A 166 -4.53 29.31 1.06
N GLU A 167 -3.92 29.50 2.22
CA GLU A 167 -3.67 28.43 3.18
C GLU A 167 -4.94 27.65 3.53
N GLU A 168 -6.05 28.36 3.73
CA GLU A 168 -7.35 27.74 3.99
C GLU A 168 -7.83 26.82 2.85
N ALA A 169 -7.53 27.19 1.60
CA ALA A 169 -7.89 26.36 0.45
C ALA A 169 -7.06 25.06 0.42
N TYR A 170 -5.76 25.12 0.81
CA TYR A 170 -4.94 23.93 0.96
C TYR A 170 -5.39 23.06 2.14
N LEU A 171 -5.69 23.65 3.29
CA LEU A 171 -6.23 22.94 4.44
C LEU A 171 -7.53 22.22 4.12
N LYS A 172 -8.40 22.87 3.36
CA LYS A 172 -9.65 22.24 2.91
C LYS A 172 -9.37 21.03 2.02
N THR A 173 -8.39 21.12 1.09
CA THR A 173 -7.97 19.99 0.26
C THR A 173 -7.48 18.84 1.12
N LEU A 174 -6.65 19.12 2.14
CA LEU A 174 -6.20 18.13 3.10
C LEU A 174 -7.36 17.46 3.86
N TYR A 175 -8.29 18.24 4.41
CA TYR A 175 -9.38 17.64 5.20
C TYR A 175 -10.33 16.80 4.34
N VAL A 176 -10.59 17.19 3.09
CA VAL A 176 -11.34 16.35 2.14
C VAL A 176 -10.58 15.06 1.80
N PHE A 177 -9.28 15.14 1.68
CA PHE A 177 -8.43 13.96 1.47
C PHE A 177 -8.46 13.02 2.69
N LEU A 178 -8.25 13.53 3.91
CA LEU A 178 -8.26 12.75 5.14
C LEU A 178 -9.63 12.11 5.42
N GLU A 179 -10.73 12.80 5.11
CA GLU A 179 -12.07 12.22 5.17
C GLU A 179 -12.21 11.00 4.24
N LYS A 180 -11.73 11.10 3.00
CA LYS A 180 -11.76 9.98 2.04
C LYS A 180 -10.89 8.81 2.48
N GLU A 181 -9.70 9.07 3.04
CA GLU A 181 -8.83 8.01 3.56
C GLU A 181 -9.48 7.32 4.78
N ALA A 182 -10.09 8.06 5.71
CA ALA A 182 -10.83 7.48 6.81
C ALA A 182 -12.01 6.61 6.31
N GLN A 183 -12.74 7.06 5.28
CA GLN A 183 -13.81 6.27 4.66
C GLN A 183 -13.28 4.97 4.02
N LYS A 184 -12.12 5.05 3.36
CA LYS A 184 -11.48 3.89 2.74
C LYS A 184 -11.04 2.86 3.78
N GLU A 185 -10.45 3.31 4.90
CA GLU A 185 -10.06 2.42 6.00
C GLU A 185 -11.29 1.78 6.67
N ALA A 186 -12.37 2.53 6.93
CA ALA A 186 -13.62 1.97 7.43
C ALA A 186 -14.18 0.87 6.51
N LYS A 187 -14.19 1.08 5.20
CA LYS A 187 -14.62 0.07 4.22
C LYS A 187 -13.72 -1.19 4.21
N LYS A 188 -12.42 -1.06 4.45
CA LYS A 188 -11.52 -2.21 4.58
C LYS A 188 -11.89 -3.04 5.82
N SER A 189 -12.09 -2.38 6.95
CA SER A 189 -12.53 -3.02 8.20
C SER A 189 -13.86 -3.73 8.03
N GLU A 190 -14.86 -3.12 7.36
CA GLU A 190 -16.12 -3.78 7.03
C GLU A 190 -15.94 -5.04 6.17
N ALA A 191 -15.03 -4.99 5.18
CA ALA A 191 -14.74 -6.15 4.34
C ALA A 191 -14.10 -7.30 5.15
N THR A 192 -13.19 -6.96 6.08
CA THR A 192 -12.59 -7.91 7.01
C THR A 192 -13.64 -8.56 7.91
N ILE A 193 -14.56 -7.77 8.47
CA ILE A 193 -15.68 -8.27 9.29
C ILE A 193 -16.57 -9.22 8.49
N ARG A 194 -16.93 -8.86 7.26
CA ARG A 194 -17.75 -9.73 6.39
C ARG A 194 -17.08 -11.07 6.16
N LYS A 195 -15.79 -11.08 5.86
CA LYS A 195 -15.01 -12.30 5.65
C LYS A 195 -14.95 -13.14 6.93
N ALA A 196 -14.61 -12.54 8.07
CA ALA A 196 -14.54 -13.24 9.36
C ALA A 196 -15.88 -13.87 9.73
N ARG A 197 -17.02 -13.19 9.53
CA ARG A 197 -18.36 -13.75 9.76
C ARG A 197 -18.68 -14.93 8.82
N GLN A 198 -18.23 -14.88 7.59
CA GLN A 198 -18.39 -16.00 6.64
C GLN A 198 -17.55 -17.21 7.09
N ASP A 199 -16.31 -17.00 7.49
CA ASP A 199 -15.43 -18.05 7.99
C ASP A 199 -15.99 -18.71 9.27
N ILE A 200 -16.55 -17.91 10.20
CA ILE A 200 -17.24 -18.42 11.40
C ILE A 200 -18.39 -19.35 11.01
N LYS A 201 -19.27 -18.94 10.10
CA LYS A 201 -20.39 -19.77 9.65
C LYS A 201 -19.93 -21.10 9.07
N ILE A 202 -18.84 -21.11 8.29
CA ILE A 202 -18.27 -22.33 7.71
C ILE A 202 -17.76 -23.26 8.82
N LEU A 203 -17.04 -22.71 9.82
CA LEU A 203 -16.50 -23.48 10.94
C LEU A 203 -17.61 -24.03 11.86
N GLU A 204 -18.67 -23.25 12.09
CA GLU A 204 -19.85 -23.69 12.86
C GLU A 204 -20.58 -24.82 12.16
N ALA A 205 -20.82 -24.71 10.84
CA ALA A 205 -21.46 -25.78 10.05
C ALA A 205 -20.61 -27.06 10.07
N ALA A 206 -19.29 -26.96 9.86
CA ALA A 206 -18.40 -28.12 9.93
C ALA A 206 -18.37 -28.75 11.33
N ASN A 207 -18.42 -27.97 12.40
CA ASN A 207 -18.50 -28.49 13.76
C ASN A 207 -19.82 -29.19 14.02
N GLN A 208 -20.92 -28.66 13.49
CA GLN A 208 -22.25 -29.29 13.61
C GLN A 208 -22.28 -30.63 12.90
N GLU A 209 -21.82 -30.71 11.66
CA GLU A 209 -21.75 -31.97 10.89
C GLU A 209 -20.88 -33.02 11.61
N MET A 210 -19.70 -32.62 12.12
CA MET A 210 -18.85 -33.54 12.89
C MET A 210 -19.57 -34.06 14.14
N LYS A 211 -20.30 -33.22 14.90
CA LYS A 211 -21.03 -33.60 16.11
C LYS A 211 -22.17 -34.60 15.81
N GLU A 212 -22.94 -34.39 14.74
CA GLU A 212 -24.05 -35.26 14.34
C GLU A 212 -23.58 -36.68 14.02
N HIS A 213 -22.36 -36.80 13.49
CA HIS A 213 -21.80 -38.09 13.11
C HIS A 213 -20.91 -38.76 14.18
N LEU A 214 -20.68 -38.14 15.34
CA LEU A 214 -19.80 -38.68 16.40
C LEU A 214 -20.27 -40.04 16.90
N SER A 215 -21.58 -40.29 17.04
CA SER A 215 -22.15 -41.55 17.54
C SER A 215 -21.90 -42.73 16.61
N LEU A 216 -21.68 -42.50 15.33
CA LEU A 216 -21.47 -43.50 14.29
C LEU A 216 -19.97 -43.85 14.09
N LYS A 217 -19.07 -43.21 14.79
CA LYS A 217 -17.61 -43.31 14.59
C LYS A 217 -16.92 -44.21 15.61
N THR A 218 -15.78 -44.78 15.23
CA THR A 218 -14.88 -45.48 16.15
C THR A 218 -14.31 -44.54 17.21
N SER A 219 -13.77 -45.06 18.31
CA SER A 219 -13.18 -44.29 19.39
C SER A 219 -12.05 -43.33 18.88
N GLU A 220 -11.18 -43.84 18.03
CA GLU A 220 -10.08 -43.08 17.43
C GLU A 220 -10.58 -41.94 16.53
N GLN A 221 -11.59 -42.21 15.71
CA GLN A 221 -12.22 -41.20 14.86
C GLN A 221 -12.92 -40.12 15.67
N ARG A 222 -13.58 -40.47 16.79
CA ARG A 222 -14.23 -39.51 17.70
C ARG A 222 -13.17 -38.55 18.30
N THR A 223 -12.08 -39.10 18.85
CA THR A 223 -11.01 -38.29 19.43
C THR A 223 -10.43 -37.29 18.40
N THR A 224 -10.27 -37.77 17.16
CA THR A 224 -9.79 -36.88 16.07
C THR A 224 -10.78 -35.77 15.78
N ASP A 225 -12.08 -36.07 15.69
CA ASP A 225 -13.09 -35.03 15.36
C ASP A 225 -13.35 -34.08 16.54
N GLU A 226 -13.32 -34.56 17.79
CA GLU A 226 -13.36 -33.70 18.98
C GLU A 226 -12.18 -32.73 19.02
N GLY A 227 -10.98 -33.21 18.65
CA GLY A 227 -9.79 -32.35 18.48
C GLY A 227 -9.99 -31.26 17.43
N LYS A 228 -10.57 -31.60 16.27
CA LYS A 228 -10.89 -30.61 15.20
C LYS A 228 -11.96 -29.62 15.65
N ILE A 229 -13.02 -30.09 16.32
CA ILE A 229 -14.07 -29.21 16.88
C ILE A 229 -13.47 -28.21 17.84
N SER A 230 -12.60 -28.65 18.76
CA SER A 230 -11.90 -27.76 19.71
C SER A 230 -11.03 -26.73 18.99
N GLN A 231 -10.31 -27.15 17.96
CA GLN A 231 -9.48 -26.25 17.13
C GLN A 231 -10.32 -25.22 16.38
N ASN A 232 -11.45 -25.65 15.79
CA ASN A 232 -12.38 -24.74 15.12
C ASN A 232 -13.00 -23.74 16.10
N GLN A 233 -13.38 -24.18 17.31
CA GLN A 233 -13.91 -23.29 18.35
C GLN A 233 -12.88 -22.23 18.78
N SER A 234 -11.60 -22.59 18.85
CA SER A 234 -10.53 -21.64 19.16
C SER A 234 -10.38 -20.60 18.04
N LYS A 235 -10.48 -21.05 16.77
CA LYS A 235 -10.45 -20.16 15.60
C LYS A 235 -11.67 -19.24 15.55
N ILE A 236 -12.86 -19.73 15.87
CA ILE A 236 -14.09 -18.92 15.96
C ILE A 236 -13.91 -17.81 17.01
N ARG A 237 -13.37 -18.12 18.20
CA ARG A 237 -13.09 -17.10 19.24
C ARG A 237 -12.14 -16.04 18.75
N SER A 238 -11.04 -16.42 18.08
CA SER A 238 -10.08 -15.46 17.51
C SER A 238 -10.72 -14.57 16.43
N LEU A 239 -11.55 -15.13 15.55
CA LEU A 239 -12.28 -14.36 14.54
C LEU A 239 -13.30 -13.41 15.16
N THR A 240 -13.99 -13.81 16.23
CA THR A 240 -14.92 -12.95 16.97
C THR A 240 -14.20 -11.76 17.60
N GLN A 241 -13.05 -12.01 18.23
CA GLN A 241 -12.23 -10.92 18.77
C GLN A 241 -11.75 -9.96 17.65
N SER A 242 -11.31 -10.48 16.52
CA SER A 242 -10.93 -9.65 15.37
C SER A 242 -12.10 -8.79 14.87
N ILE A 243 -13.33 -9.31 14.86
CA ILE A 243 -14.52 -8.54 14.50
C ILE A 243 -14.73 -7.36 15.47
N GLU A 244 -14.58 -7.57 16.77
CA GLU A 244 -14.72 -6.52 17.77
C GLU A 244 -13.65 -5.42 17.62
N GLU A 245 -12.41 -5.81 17.31
CA GLU A 245 -11.32 -4.86 17.05
C GLU A 245 -11.58 -4.03 15.79
N GLU A 246 -12.04 -4.67 14.71
CA GLU A 246 -12.36 -3.97 13.47
C GLU A 246 -13.60 -3.05 13.63
N GLN A 247 -14.58 -3.42 14.45
CA GLN A 247 -15.73 -2.55 14.77
C GLN A 247 -15.28 -1.27 15.49
N LYS A 248 -14.37 -1.38 16.45
CA LYS A 248 -13.79 -0.20 17.13
C LYS A 248 -13.03 0.70 16.14
N ARG A 249 -12.29 0.12 15.22
CA ARG A 249 -11.62 0.89 14.15
C ARG A 249 -12.61 1.66 13.29
N ILE A 250 -13.72 1.03 12.91
CA ILE A 250 -14.78 1.73 12.14
C ILE A 250 -15.31 2.93 12.93
N GLU A 251 -15.64 2.77 14.20
CA GLU A 251 -16.12 3.87 15.05
C GLU A 251 -15.11 5.03 15.15
N GLU A 252 -13.82 4.71 15.26
CA GLU A 252 -12.75 5.71 15.28
C GLU A 252 -12.66 6.46 13.92
N GLN A 253 -12.73 5.73 12.80
CA GLN A 253 -12.72 6.34 11.47
C GLN A 253 -13.95 7.23 11.25
N GLU A 254 -15.13 6.82 11.68
CA GLU A 254 -16.35 7.63 11.61
C GLU A 254 -16.24 8.93 12.41
N LYS A 255 -15.68 8.88 13.62
CA LYS A 255 -15.40 10.08 14.43
C LYS A 255 -14.43 11.02 13.69
N MET A 256 -13.36 10.49 13.10
CA MET A 256 -12.41 11.29 12.32
C MET A 256 -13.07 11.92 11.09
N MET A 257 -13.91 11.19 10.34
CA MET A 257 -14.64 11.73 9.20
C MET A 257 -15.51 12.94 9.61
N VAL A 258 -16.27 12.81 10.69
CA VAL A 258 -17.09 13.92 11.22
C VAL A 258 -16.23 15.12 11.63
N GLN A 259 -15.06 14.88 12.21
CA GLN A 259 -14.14 15.95 12.59
C GLN A 259 -13.60 16.68 11.36
N TYR A 260 -13.12 15.96 10.33
CA TYR A 260 -12.60 16.55 9.11
C TYR A 260 -13.67 17.34 8.34
N GLN A 261 -14.91 16.84 8.28
CA GLN A 261 -16.03 17.57 7.70
C GLN A 261 -16.31 18.88 8.42
N LYS A 262 -16.29 18.89 9.75
CA LYS A 262 -16.46 20.11 10.55
C LYS A 262 -15.32 21.10 10.31
N LEU A 263 -14.07 20.65 10.23
CA LEU A 263 -12.92 21.50 9.96
C LEU A 263 -13.00 22.09 8.55
N ALA A 264 -13.32 21.28 7.54
CA ALA A 264 -13.49 21.75 6.16
C ALA A 264 -14.65 22.77 5.99
N LYS A 265 -15.73 22.64 6.78
CA LYS A 265 -16.85 23.61 6.78
C LYS A 265 -16.45 24.94 7.41
N LYS A 266 -15.75 24.94 8.55
CA LYS A 266 -15.29 26.16 9.22
C LYS A 266 -14.40 27.04 8.34
N LEU A 267 -13.64 26.45 7.40
CA LEU A 267 -12.82 27.18 6.43
C LEU A 267 -13.64 27.82 5.28
N LYS A 268 -14.95 27.51 5.15
CA LYS A 268 -15.85 28.17 4.19
C LYS A 268 -16.53 29.41 4.74
N GLU A 269 -16.55 29.56 6.06
CA GLU A 269 -17.30 30.63 6.75
C GLU A 269 -16.45 31.85 7.09
N LYS A 270 -15.14 31.81 6.76
CA LYS A 270 -14.22 32.95 6.84
C LYS A 270 -13.96 33.53 5.45
#